data_2908742859148efba67ad711e7b1cdde
#
_entry.id   2908742859148efba67ad711e7b1cdde
#
_cell.length_a   1.000
_cell.length_b   1.000
_cell.length_c   1.000
_cell.angle_alpha   90.00
_cell.angle_beta   90.00
_cell.angle_gamma   90.00
#
_symmetry.space_group_name_H-M   'P 1'
#
loop_
_entity.id
_entity.type
_entity.pdbx_description
1 polymer ?
#
loop_
_entity_poly.entity_id
_entity_poly.type
_entity_poly.pdbx_seq_one_letter_code
_entity_poly.pdbx_strand_id
1 'polypeptide(L)'
;MPGSGGEARQLALPLDPTVETPELPEPTDWERMLSDYRTTSVSVGVHPMELLRPELPKTVLSSHDLSLTPDRAQVAVAGMVVARQRPSTANGVVFMLLEDELGQMNLIVPPQVYEQFRPVVRAEKLVLARGRFERQGRNQNVLVREIETLAPLARQLADVDRLGSSLPPAHHFGHR
;
A
#
# COMPACT_ATOMS: atom_id res chain seq x y z
N MET A 1 -63.38 14.77 -12.91
CA MET A 1 -62.24 15.65 -12.64
C MET A 1 -60.97 14.86 -12.93
N PRO A 2 -60.23 15.11 -14.03
CA PRO A 2 -58.98 14.42 -14.34
C PRO A 2 -57.83 15.09 -13.62
N GLY A 3 -57.01 14.31 -12.95
CA GLY A 3 -55.83 14.73 -12.26
C GLY A 3 -54.68 15.15 -13.19
N SER A 4 -54.13 16.30 -12.94
CA SER A 4 -52.99 16.90 -13.62
C SER A 4 -51.72 16.11 -13.31
N GLY A 5 -51.23 15.36 -14.32
CA GLY A 5 -49.88 14.80 -14.31
C GLY A 5 -48.86 15.90 -14.56
N GLY A 6 -48.11 16.25 -13.54
CA GLY A 6 -46.96 17.13 -13.68
C GLY A 6 -45.81 16.41 -14.41
N GLU A 7 -45.61 16.74 -15.69
CA GLU A 7 -44.39 16.31 -16.40
C GLU A 7 -43.15 16.95 -15.78
N ALA A 8 -42.30 16.12 -15.23
CA ALA A 8 -40.97 16.53 -14.77
C ALA A 8 -40.15 16.96 -16.00
N ARG A 9 -40.00 18.27 -16.17
CA ARG A 9 -39.20 18.88 -17.23
C ARG A 9 -37.72 18.65 -16.92
N GLN A 10 -37.15 17.66 -17.61
CA GLN A 10 -35.70 17.38 -17.51
C GLN A 10 -34.96 18.58 -18.15
N LEU A 11 -34.20 19.30 -17.30
CA LEU A 11 -33.33 20.37 -17.75
C LEU A 11 -32.12 19.76 -18.46
N ALA A 12 -31.98 19.96 -19.75
CA ALA A 12 -30.76 19.63 -20.48
C ALA A 12 -29.65 20.62 -20.04
N LEU A 13 -28.60 20.12 -19.41
CA LEU A 13 -27.39 20.89 -19.18
C LEU A 13 -26.70 21.13 -20.53
N PRO A 14 -26.38 22.38 -20.92
CA PRO A 14 -25.59 22.65 -22.10
C PRO A 14 -24.15 22.24 -21.81
N LEU A 15 -23.81 21.00 -22.17
CA LEU A 15 -22.43 20.54 -22.18
C LEU A 15 -21.82 21.01 -23.51
N ASP A 16 -20.78 21.84 -23.42
CA ASP A 16 -19.99 22.25 -24.58
C ASP A 16 -19.22 21.03 -25.10
N PRO A 17 -19.48 20.53 -26.32
CA PRO A 17 -18.85 19.35 -26.88
C PRO A 17 -17.39 19.59 -27.31
N THR A 18 -16.86 20.83 -27.14
CA THR A 18 -15.50 21.20 -27.56
C THR A 18 -14.48 21.19 -26.45
N VAL A 19 -14.81 20.66 -25.27
CA VAL A 19 -13.78 20.46 -24.24
C VAL A 19 -12.86 19.33 -24.72
N GLU A 20 -11.69 19.71 -25.22
CA GLU A 20 -10.60 18.77 -25.47
C GLU A 20 -10.34 18.01 -24.17
N THR A 21 -10.69 16.73 -24.17
CA THR A 21 -10.37 15.85 -23.05
C THR A 21 -8.86 15.71 -23.04
N PRO A 22 -8.14 16.21 -22.02
CA PRO A 22 -6.71 16.01 -21.94
C PRO A 22 -6.44 14.51 -21.96
N GLU A 23 -5.58 14.05 -22.87
CA GLU A 23 -5.09 12.68 -22.85
C GLU A 23 -4.37 12.47 -21.52
N LEU A 24 -5.03 11.80 -20.59
CA LEU A 24 -4.40 11.37 -19.36
C LEU A 24 -3.41 10.25 -19.72
N PRO A 25 -2.16 10.35 -19.30
CA PRO A 25 -1.18 9.28 -19.51
C PRO A 25 -1.75 7.99 -18.94
N GLU A 26 -1.60 6.89 -19.68
CA GLU A 26 -2.04 5.58 -19.21
C GLU A 26 -1.34 5.27 -17.87
N PRO A 27 -2.07 4.77 -16.86
CA PRO A 27 -1.48 4.42 -15.59
C PRO A 27 -0.44 3.30 -15.80
N THR A 28 0.70 3.42 -15.15
CA THR A 28 1.75 2.39 -15.14
C THR A 28 1.22 1.10 -14.52
N ASP A 29 1.89 -0.03 -14.77
CA ASP A 29 1.57 -1.31 -14.14
C ASP A 29 1.58 -1.19 -12.61
N TRP A 30 2.48 -0.38 -12.07
CA TRP A 30 2.53 0.00 -10.66
C TRP A 30 1.27 0.73 -10.19
N GLU A 31 0.81 1.73 -10.92
CA GLU A 31 -0.39 2.49 -10.56
C GLU A 31 -1.66 1.66 -10.72
N ARG A 32 -1.73 0.82 -11.76
CA ARG A 32 -2.81 -0.16 -11.94
C ARG A 32 -2.84 -1.14 -10.77
N MET A 33 -1.70 -1.72 -10.42
CA MET A 33 -1.59 -2.65 -9.30
C MET A 33 -2.02 -2.02 -7.97
N LEU A 34 -1.56 -0.79 -7.65
CA LEU A 34 -2.00 -0.06 -6.45
C LEU A 34 -3.49 0.29 -6.50
N SER A 35 -4.02 0.59 -7.68
CA SER A 35 -5.45 0.88 -7.87
C SER A 35 -6.30 -0.37 -7.69
N ASP A 36 -5.89 -1.49 -8.25
CA ASP A 36 -6.58 -2.78 -8.16
C ASP A 36 -6.58 -3.27 -6.71
N TYR A 37 -5.46 -3.14 -6.02
CA TYR A 37 -5.38 -3.44 -4.59
C TYR A 37 -6.26 -2.52 -3.73
N ARG A 38 -6.47 -1.27 -4.15
CA ARG A 38 -7.39 -0.33 -3.48
C ARG A 38 -8.85 -0.74 -3.61
N THR A 39 -9.20 -1.38 -4.71
CA THR A 39 -10.60 -1.62 -5.10
C THR A 39 -11.06 -3.02 -4.73
N THR A 40 -10.19 -4.02 -4.85
CA THR A 40 -10.57 -5.43 -4.74
C THR A 40 -9.93 -6.17 -3.57
N SER A 41 -8.87 -5.61 -2.95
CA SER A 41 -7.97 -6.30 -1.99
C SER A 41 -7.41 -7.62 -2.54
N VAL A 42 -7.51 -7.84 -3.86
CA VAL A 42 -7.00 -9.01 -4.57
C VAL A 42 -6.25 -8.49 -5.81
N SER A 43 -4.95 -8.71 -5.85
CA SER A 43 -4.16 -8.48 -7.06
C SER A 43 -4.13 -9.77 -7.88
N VAL A 44 -4.45 -9.67 -9.16
CA VAL A 44 -4.29 -10.77 -10.13
C VAL A 44 -2.84 -10.76 -10.70
N GLY A 45 -1.90 -10.14 -10.01
CA GLY A 45 -0.54 -9.95 -10.48
C GLY A 45 0.50 -10.05 -9.36
N VAL A 46 1.56 -9.29 -9.48
CA VAL A 46 2.70 -9.22 -8.56
C VAL A 46 2.32 -8.46 -7.29
N HIS A 47 2.72 -8.96 -6.12
CA HIS A 47 2.50 -8.27 -4.85
C HIS A 47 3.36 -7.00 -4.77
N PRO A 48 2.85 -5.82 -4.28
CA PRO A 48 3.62 -4.59 -4.19
C PRO A 48 4.96 -4.75 -3.48
N MET A 49 5.01 -5.57 -2.44
CA MET A 49 6.24 -5.82 -1.69
C MET A 49 7.28 -6.62 -2.47
N GLU A 50 6.89 -7.45 -3.43
CA GLU A 50 7.81 -8.17 -4.30
C GLU A 50 8.66 -7.20 -5.14
N LEU A 51 8.06 -6.09 -5.61
CA LEU A 51 8.77 -5.05 -6.34
C LEU A 51 9.61 -4.15 -5.42
N LEU A 52 9.16 -3.92 -4.19
CA LEU A 52 9.88 -3.09 -3.23
C LEU A 52 11.03 -3.83 -2.53
N ARG A 53 10.93 -5.14 -2.41
CA ARG A 53 11.88 -5.97 -1.63
C ARG A 53 13.34 -5.79 -2.05
N PRO A 54 13.70 -5.76 -3.35
CA PRO A 54 15.09 -5.57 -3.78
C PRO A 54 15.71 -4.24 -3.33
N GLU A 55 14.88 -3.21 -3.15
CA GLU A 55 15.30 -1.86 -2.78
C GLU A 55 15.39 -1.66 -1.26
N LEU A 56 14.87 -2.61 -0.48
CA LEU A 56 14.92 -2.55 0.97
C LEU A 56 16.25 -3.11 1.50
N PRO A 57 16.77 -2.58 2.61
CA PRO A 57 17.91 -3.17 3.30
C PRO A 57 17.66 -4.65 3.62
N LYS A 58 18.66 -5.50 3.48
CA LYS A 58 18.58 -6.94 3.80
C LYS A 58 18.24 -7.24 5.26
N THR A 59 18.32 -6.25 6.13
CA THR A 59 17.91 -6.32 7.53
C THR A 59 16.40 -6.23 7.73
N VAL A 60 15.66 -5.88 6.68
CA VAL A 60 14.18 -5.86 6.70
C VAL A 60 13.68 -7.26 6.40
N LEU A 61 13.13 -7.89 7.41
CA LEU A 61 12.66 -9.27 7.35
C LEU A 61 11.34 -9.39 6.58
N SER A 62 11.19 -10.52 5.90
CA SER A 62 9.90 -10.95 5.38
C SER A 62 9.04 -11.59 6.49
N SER A 63 7.77 -11.81 6.22
CA SER A 63 6.87 -12.57 7.10
C SER A 63 7.39 -13.98 7.37
N HIS A 64 8.01 -14.59 6.37
CA HIS A 64 8.64 -15.91 6.49
C HIS A 64 9.84 -15.84 7.45
N ASP A 65 10.79 -14.91 7.24
CA ASP A 65 11.98 -14.75 8.08
C ASP A 65 11.60 -14.38 9.52
N LEU A 66 10.56 -13.54 9.68
CA LEU A 66 10.04 -13.19 10.99
C LEU A 66 9.58 -14.43 11.75
N SER A 67 8.97 -15.39 11.06
CA SER A 67 8.51 -16.65 11.69
C SER A 67 9.64 -17.49 12.27
N LEU A 68 10.87 -17.35 11.76
CA LEU A 68 12.08 -18.06 12.20
C LEU A 68 12.87 -17.28 13.23
N THR A 69 12.51 -16.02 13.50
CA THR A 69 13.23 -15.12 14.40
C THR A 69 13.00 -15.51 15.87
N PRO A 70 14.04 -15.43 16.73
CA PRO A 70 13.90 -15.66 18.15
C PRO A 70 12.97 -14.64 18.83
N ASP A 71 12.27 -15.10 19.89
CA ASP A 71 11.46 -14.20 20.72
C ASP A 71 12.32 -13.04 21.28
N ARG A 72 11.73 -11.85 21.40
CA ARG A 72 12.35 -10.60 21.88
C ARG A 72 13.44 -10.01 21.00
N ALA A 73 13.72 -10.55 19.82
CA ALA A 73 14.66 -9.96 18.89
C ALA A 73 14.20 -8.56 18.42
N GLN A 74 15.17 -7.68 18.15
CA GLN A 74 14.89 -6.43 17.44
C GLN A 74 14.78 -6.73 15.94
N VAL A 75 13.70 -6.28 15.34
CA VAL A 75 13.36 -6.58 13.94
C VAL A 75 12.95 -5.32 13.20
N ALA A 76 13.16 -5.35 11.89
CA ALA A 76 12.55 -4.44 10.95
C ALA A 76 11.71 -5.27 9.96
N VAL A 77 10.48 -4.87 9.73
CA VAL A 77 9.54 -5.53 8.81
C VAL A 77 8.89 -4.49 7.91
N ALA A 78 8.57 -4.87 6.69
CA ALA A 78 7.89 -3.99 5.75
C ALA A 78 6.72 -4.72 5.11
N GLY A 79 5.66 -3.98 4.81
CA GLY A 79 4.47 -4.58 4.21
C GLY A 79 3.42 -3.55 3.86
N MET A 80 2.40 -4.06 3.19
CA MET A 80 1.18 -3.33 2.92
C MET A 80 0.21 -3.48 4.08
N VAL A 81 -0.41 -2.38 4.48
CA VAL A 81 -1.39 -2.38 5.59
C VAL A 81 -2.74 -2.85 5.07
N VAL A 82 -3.12 -4.05 5.48
CA VAL A 82 -4.40 -4.69 5.13
C VAL A 82 -5.51 -4.26 6.08
N ALA A 83 -5.19 -4.17 7.37
CA ALA A 83 -6.18 -3.79 8.39
C ALA A 83 -5.56 -2.91 9.48
N ARG A 84 -6.40 -2.05 10.06
CA ARG A 84 -6.11 -1.24 11.24
C ARG A 84 -7.29 -1.31 12.20
N GLN A 85 -7.00 -1.60 13.45
CA GLN A 85 -8.02 -1.65 14.50
C GLN A 85 -7.52 -0.88 15.72
N ARG A 86 -8.37 -0.03 16.27
CA ARG A 86 -8.14 0.68 17.54
C ARG A 86 -9.32 0.43 18.46
N PRO A 87 -9.37 -0.72 19.14
CA PRO A 87 -10.46 -1.05 20.03
C PRO A 87 -10.53 -0.07 21.21
N SER A 88 -11.72 0.35 21.60
CA SER A 88 -11.91 1.25 22.76
C SER A 88 -11.40 0.62 24.06
N THR A 89 -11.40 -0.71 24.13
CA THR A 89 -10.95 -1.51 25.28
C THR A 89 -9.44 -1.68 25.37
N ALA A 90 -8.68 -1.32 24.31
CA ALA A 90 -7.23 -1.54 24.24
C ALA A 90 -6.38 -0.34 24.71
N ASN A 91 -6.92 0.55 25.54
CA ASN A 91 -6.21 1.68 26.12
C ASN A 91 -5.39 2.51 25.08
N GLY A 92 -5.94 2.68 23.87
CA GLY A 92 -5.33 3.47 22.81
C GLY A 92 -4.30 2.74 21.96
N VAL A 93 -4.05 1.47 22.20
CA VAL A 93 -3.21 0.62 21.33
C VAL A 93 -3.86 0.47 19.95
N VAL A 94 -3.05 0.52 18.90
CA VAL A 94 -3.49 0.24 17.53
C VAL A 94 -2.90 -1.09 17.10
N PHE A 95 -3.75 -1.96 16.57
CA PHE A 95 -3.36 -3.20 15.92
C PHE A 95 -3.36 -2.99 14.42
N MET A 96 -2.27 -3.39 13.76
CA MET A 96 -2.18 -3.33 12.30
C MET A 96 -1.84 -4.73 11.78
N LEU A 97 -2.48 -5.09 10.69
CA LEU A 97 -2.12 -6.27 9.91
C LEU A 97 -1.36 -5.81 8.68
N LEU A 98 -0.13 -6.23 8.55
CA LEU A 98 0.66 -6.06 7.34
C LEU A 98 0.64 -7.34 6.51
N GLU A 99 0.75 -7.17 5.21
CA GLU A 99 0.93 -8.25 4.24
C GLU A 99 2.16 -7.97 3.39
N ASP A 100 3.00 -8.97 3.21
CA ASP A 100 4.08 -8.96 2.24
C ASP A 100 3.87 -10.07 1.20
N GLU A 101 4.82 -10.26 0.31
CA GLU A 101 4.79 -11.25 -0.76
C GLU A 101 4.75 -12.71 -0.26
N LEU A 102 5.04 -12.95 1.02
CA LEU A 102 5.14 -14.29 1.61
C LEU A 102 4.07 -14.58 2.66
N GLY A 103 3.37 -13.54 3.17
CA GLY A 103 2.32 -13.74 4.17
C GLY A 103 1.97 -12.50 4.98
N GLN A 104 1.42 -12.73 6.16
CA GLN A 104 0.89 -11.67 7.02
C GLN A 104 1.64 -11.55 8.34
N MET A 105 1.72 -10.34 8.87
CA MET A 105 2.41 -9.99 10.11
C MET A 105 1.54 -9.07 10.97
N ASN A 106 1.46 -9.36 12.26
CA ASN A 106 0.74 -8.51 13.20
C ASN A 106 1.68 -7.49 13.83
N LEU A 107 1.26 -6.23 13.82
CA LEU A 107 1.93 -5.14 14.53
C LEU A 107 1.07 -4.66 15.69
N ILE A 108 1.70 -4.42 16.83
CA ILE A 108 1.13 -3.76 17.99
C ILE A 108 1.77 -2.40 18.10
N VAL A 109 1.00 -1.33 17.93
CA VAL A 109 1.46 0.05 18.02
C VAL A 109 1.01 0.66 19.35
N PRO A 110 1.93 0.86 20.30
CA PRO A 110 1.61 1.49 21.58
C PRO A 110 1.08 2.92 21.42
N PRO A 111 0.33 3.45 22.39
CA PRO A 111 -0.23 4.81 22.31
C PRO A 111 0.81 5.90 22.07
N GLN A 112 1.97 5.81 22.72
CA GLN A 112 3.05 6.79 22.55
C GLN A 112 3.61 6.79 21.13
N VAL A 113 3.80 5.61 20.54
CA VAL A 113 4.25 5.44 19.15
C VAL A 113 3.17 5.93 18.20
N TYR A 114 1.90 5.63 18.48
CA TYR A 114 0.79 6.14 17.70
C TYR A 114 0.76 7.67 17.66
N GLU A 115 0.91 8.35 18.79
CA GLU A 115 0.89 9.81 18.82
C GLU A 115 2.08 10.43 18.07
N GLN A 116 3.25 9.81 18.16
CA GLN A 116 4.46 10.25 17.46
C GLN A 116 4.36 10.07 15.95
N PHE A 117 3.82 8.94 15.49
CA PHE A 117 3.77 8.55 14.07
C PHE A 117 2.35 8.54 13.52
N ARG A 118 1.46 9.32 14.11
CA ARG A 118 0.02 9.34 13.81
C ARG A 118 -0.33 9.43 12.32
N PRO A 119 0.29 10.30 11.51
CA PRO A 119 -0.01 10.37 10.07
C PRO A 119 0.27 9.04 9.36
N VAL A 120 1.41 8.42 9.64
CA VAL A 120 1.82 7.16 9.04
C VAL A 120 0.87 6.04 9.45
N VAL A 121 0.65 5.87 10.76
CA VAL A 121 -0.21 4.80 11.29
C VAL A 121 -1.65 4.93 10.78
N ARG A 122 -2.17 6.14 10.55
CA ARG A 122 -3.56 6.35 10.10
C ARG A 122 -3.77 6.20 8.61
N ALA A 123 -2.84 6.69 7.81
CA ALA A 123 -3.09 6.94 6.40
C ALA A 123 -2.25 6.09 5.44
N GLU A 124 -1.00 5.76 5.82
CA GLU A 124 -0.07 5.12 4.91
C GLU A 124 -0.42 3.67 4.63
N LYS A 125 -0.31 3.28 3.37
CA LYS A 125 -0.62 1.92 2.93
C LYS A 125 0.58 1.00 2.90
N LEU A 126 1.76 1.54 2.63
CA LEU A 126 3.03 0.84 2.58
C LEU A 126 3.92 1.40 3.67
N VAL A 127 4.32 0.55 4.61
CA VAL A 127 5.08 0.97 5.78
C VAL A 127 6.25 0.04 6.05
N LEU A 128 7.28 0.61 6.69
CA LEU A 128 8.37 -0.11 7.32
C LEU A 128 8.27 0.15 8.82
N ALA A 129 8.22 -0.90 9.61
CA ALA A 129 8.13 -0.84 11.06
C ALA A 129 9.35 -1.48 11.71
N ARG A 130 9.90 -0.83 12.74
CA ARG A 130 10.97 -1.38 13.60
C ARG A 130 10.42 -1.59 15.00
N GLY A 131 10.80 -2.69 15.59
CA GLY A 131 10.32 -3.01 16.93
C GLY A 131 10.90 -4.28 17.49
N ARG A 132 10.24 -4.79 18.52
CA ARG A 132 10.60 -6.05 19.16
C ARG A 132 9.62 -7.15 18.74
N PHE A 133 10.14 -8.24 18.27
CA PHE A 133 9.35 -9.43 18.00
C PHE A 133 8.91 -10.10 19.31
N GLU A 134 7.66 -10.47 19.39
CA GLU A 134 7.08 -11.16 20.54
C GLU A 134 6.30 -12.39 20.09
N ARG A 135 6.64 -13.52 20.68
CA ARG A 135 5.99 -14.80 20.42
C ARG A 135 5.32 -15.34 21.68
N GLN A 136 4.02 -15.50 21.62
CA GLN A 136 3.22 -16.13 22.68
C GLN A 136 2.42 -17.31 22.10
N GLY A 137 2.95 -18.52 22.26
CA GLY A 137 2.35 -19.71 21.66
C GLY A 137 2.33 -19.59 20.12
N ARG A 138 1.13 -19.58 19.54
CA ARG A 138 0.94 -19.40 18.08
C ARG A 138 0.88 -17.95 17.64
N ASN A 139 0.71 -17.02 18.57
CA ASN A 139 0.60 -15.62 18.25
C ASN A 139 1.99 -15.01 18.08
N GLN A 140 2.19 -14.33 16.96
CA GLN A 140 3.43 -13.63 16.61
C GLN A 140 3.09 -12.18 16.34
N ASN A 141 3.76 -11.27 17.04
CA ASN A 141 3.51 -9.84 16.93
C ASN A 141 4.83 -9.08 16.90
N VAL A 142 4.85 -7.93 16.27
CA VAL A 142 5.93 -6.95 16.39
C VAL A 142 5.43 -5.79 17.24
N LEU A 143 6.01 -5.61 18.41
CA LEU A 143 5.77 -4.44 19.25
C LEU A 143 6.55 -3.27 18.67
N VAL A 144 5.84 -2.38 18.00
CA VAL A 144 6.42 -1.29 17.21
C VAL A 144 7.02 -0.22 18.11
N ARG A 145 8.19 0.29 17.72
CA ARG A 145 8.87 1.46 18.30
C ARG A 145 8.96 2.61 17.31
N GLU A 146 9.16 2.29 16.05
CA GLU A 146 9.26 3.25 14.95
C GLU A 146 8.48 2.72 13.75
N ILE A 147 7.86 3.61 13.00
CA ILE A 147 7.17 3.28 11.76
C ILE A 147 7.32 4.43 10.77
N GLU A 148 7.67 4.09 9.54
CA GLU A 148 7.84 5.06 8.47
C GLU A 148 7.09 4.63 7.21
N THR A 149 6.81 5.59 6.33
CA THR A 149 6.16 5.33 5.05
C THR A 149 7.16 4.85 4.00
N LEU A 150 6.75 3.89 3.18
CA LEU A 150 7.47 3.47 1.97
C LEU A 150 6.93 4.18 0.71
N ALA A 151 6.00 5.10 0.84
CA ALA A 151 5.42 5.81 -0.31
C ALA A 151 6.46 6.56 -1.18
N PRO A 152 7.52 7.18 -0.64
CA PRO A 152 8.56 7.79 -1.47
C PRO A 152 9.30 6.77 -2.34
N LEU A 153 9.68 5.61 -1.78
CA LEU A 153 10.34 4.54 -2.51
C LEU A 153 9.43 3.97 -3.60
N ALA A 154 8.16 3.75 -3.29
CA ALA A 154 7.16 3.27 -4.22
C ALA A 154 6.97 4.22 -5.42
N ARG A 155 6.96 5.55 -5.18
CA ARG A 155 6.88 6.56 -6.25
C ARG A 155 8.13 6.55 -7.11
N GLN A 156 9.31 6.45 -6.51
CA GLN A 156 10.58 6.40 -7.25
C GLN A 156 10.60 5.22 -8.22
N LEU A 157 10.14 4.04 -7.81
CA LEU A 157 10.05 2.87 -8.69
C LEU A 157 9.03 3.07 -9.81
N ALA A 158 7.88 3.67 -9.52
CA ALA A 158 6.88 4.00 -10.53
C ALA A 158 7.42 4.97 -11.59
N ASP A 159 8.20 5.96 -11.19
CA ASP A 159 8.80 6.93 -12.11
C ASP A 159 9.89 6.27 -12.98
N VAL A 160 10.68 5.34 -12.44
CA VAL A 160 11.66 4.56 -13.20
C VAL A 160 10.98 3.68 -14.25
N ASP A 161 9.88 3.03 -13.91
CA ASP A 161 9.09 2.20 -14.83
C ASP A 161 8.50 3.04 -15.97
N ARG A 162 7.97 4.23 -15.70
CA ARG A 162 7.52 5.19 -16.72
C ARG A 162 8.63 5.60 -17.68
N LEU A 163 9.82 5.91 -17.15
CA LEU A 163 10.97 6.29 -17.97
C LEU A 163 11.46 5.11 -18.81
N GLY A 164 11.48 3.89 -18.25
CA GLY A 164 11.86 2.67 -18.96
C GLY A 164 10.90 2.33 -20.10
N SER A 165 9.58 2.51 -19.88
CA SER A 165 8.54 2.26 -20.88
C SER A 165 8.50 3.31 -21.99
N SER A 166 9.05 4.52 -21.77
CA SER A 166 9.10 5.60 -22.75
C SER A 166 10.31 5.55 -23.68
N LEU A 167 11.30 4.69 -23.43
CA LEU A 167 12.45 4.52 -24.29
C LEU A 167 12.09 3.70 -25.53
N PRO A 168 12.41 4.18 -26.76
CA PRO A 168 12.17 3.40 -27.96
C PRO A 168 13.01 2.11 -27.93
N PRO A 169 12.49 0.99 -28.47
CA PRO A 169 13.24 -0.27 -28.50
C PRO A 169 14.57 -0.07 -29.17
N ALA A 170 15.65 -0.54 -28.52
CA ALA A 170 16.99 -0.45 -29.06
C ALA A 170 17.05 -1.13 -30.43
N HIS A 171 17.32 -0.36 -31.49
CA HIS A 171 17.56 -0.93 -32.81
C HIS A 171 18.84 -1.79 -32.77
N HIS A 172 18.67 -3.08 -32.91
CA HIS A 172 19.77 -3.99 -33.22
C HIS A 172 20.34 -3.60 -34.59
N PHE A 173 21.49 -2.94 -34.62
CA PHE A 173 22.29 -2.86 -35.82
C PHE A 173 22.86 -4.26 -36.08
N GLY A 174 22.20 -4.98 -36.97
CA GLY A 174 22.74 -6.22 -37.51
C GLY A 174 24.00 -5.92 -38.30
N HIS A 175 25.13 -6.44 -37.84
CA HIS A 175 26.34 -6.49 -38.68
C HIS A 175 26.10 -7.52 -39.81
N ARG A 176 26.26 -7.02 -41.03
CA ARG A 176 26.47 -7.84 -42.22
C ARG A 176 27.93 -8.31 -42.23
#